data_ba67f42e21f00ad5bb5288e4397ae9da
#
_entry.id   ba67f42e21f00ad5bb5288e4397ae9da
#
_cell.length_a   1.000
_cell.length_b   1.000
_cell.length_c   1.000
_cell.angle_alpha   90.00
_cell.angle_beta   90.00
_cell.angle_gamma   90.00
#
_symmetry.space_group_name_H-M   'P 1'
#
loop_
_entity.id
_entity.type
_entity.pdbx_description
1 polymer ?
#
loop_
_entity_poly.entity_id
_entity_poly.type
_entity_poly.pdbx_seq_one_letter_code
_entity_poly.pdbx_strand_id
1 'polypeptide(L)'
;MIEIVYKEEEQETEKKKMSVGQWFVAFIMCYALVYISNIIGNIMTSIVGVLKQGQVENTIVNIAMNISPLVSFLFMVIAAPIIEEYIFRKLLIDRTVKYGEGLSILLSGIMFGLFHGNLNQFAYAFFLGCFFGFIYVRTRNVLYTILMHMLNNFMGSVLGMFIIEKSGFLELSTALMTATTEDEIMQLVMENILGLAIYFIYVMFLLVLVFAGVILLI
;
A
#
# COMPACT_ATOMS: atom_id res chain seq x y z
N MET A 1 48.48 9.94 21.85
CA MET A 1 47.35 9.01 21.86
C MET A 1 46.14 9.82 22.32
N ILE A 2 45.38 10.37 21.38
CA ILE A 2 44.19 11.20 21.68
C ILE A 2 43.02 10.25 21.73
N GLU A 3 42.55 9.94 22.95
CA GLU A 3 41.27 9.28 23.17
C GLU A 3 40.16 10.28 22.85
N ILE A 4 39.56 10.15 21.66
CA ILE A 4 38.30 10.83 21.36
C ILE A 4 37.22 10.01 22.06
N VAL A 5 36.89 10.42 23.29
CA VAL A 5 35.70 9.94 23.99
C VAL A 5 34.49 10.52 23.25
N TYR A 6 33.91 9.76 22.36
CA TYR A 6 32.55 10.03 21.86
C TYR A 6 31.59 9.79 23.03
N LYS A 7 31.20 10.88 23.71
CA LYS A 7 29.97 10.86 24.49
C LYS A 7 28.83 10.62 23.52
N GLU A 8 28.33 9.41 23.48
CA GLU A 8 27.00 9.13 22.94
C GLU A 8 25.99 9.83 23.86
N GLU A 9 25.68 11.09 23.55
CA GLU A 9 24.43 11.68 24.02
C GLU A 9 23.33 10.89 23.28
N GLU A 10 22.79 9.86 23.93
CA GLU A 10 21.49 9.32 23.61
C GLU A 10 20.51 10.49 23.71
N GLN A 11 20.25 11.16 22.58
CA GLN A 11 19.06 11.98 22.45
C GLN A 11 17.89 10.99 22.57
N GLU A 12 17.40 10.80 23.79
CA GLU A 12 16.09 10.22 24.05
C GLU A 12 15.06 11.17 23.41
N THR A 13 14.84 10.98 22.11
CA THR A 13 13.74 11.67 21.43
C THR A 13 12.46 11.26 22.14
N GLU A 14 11.82 12.22 22.78
CA GLU A 14 10.59 12.03 23.55
C GLU A 14 9.58 11.24 22.72
N LYS A 15 9.26 10.03 23.15
CA LYS A 15 8.35 9.11 22.43
C LYS A 15 6.96 9.71 22.39
N LYS A 16 6.54 10.29 21.29
CA LYS A 16 5.21 10.87 21.13
C LYS A 16 4.18 9.77 20.89
N LYS A 17 3.24 9.60 21.82
CA LYS A 17 2.11 8.71 21.62
C LYS A 17 1.13 9.32 20.61
N MET A 18 0.70 8.53 19.63
CA MET A 18 -0.40 8.90 18.75
C MET A 18 -1.74 8.62 19.44
N SER A 19 -2.65 9.59 19.42
CA SER A 19 -4.04 9.33 19.75
C SER A 19 -4.71 8.50 18.65
N VAL A 20 -5.82 7.85 18.96
CA VAL A 20 -6.59 7.07 17.98
C VAL A 20 -7.02 7.94 16.78
N GLY A 21 -7.47 9.18 17.03
CA GLY A 21 -7.83 10.11 15.95
C GLY A 21 -6.63 10.45 15.04
N GLN A 22 -5.45 10.74 15.62
CA GLN A 22 -4.23 10.99 14.85
C GLN A 22 -3.82 9.77 14.01
N TRP A 23 -3.99 8.57 14.56
CA TRP A 23 -3.70 7.34 13.83
C TRP A 23 -4.61 7.17 12.60
N PHE A 24 -5.92 7.42 12.75
CA PHE A 24 -6.85 7.37 11.61
C PHE A 24 -6.57 8.45 10.58
N VAL A 25 -6.24 9.68 11.00
CA VAL A 25 -5.81 10.74 10.08
C VAL A 25 -4.56 10.31 9.29
N ALA A 26 -3.55 9.79 9.98
CA ALA A 26 -2.34 9.28 9.34
C ALA A 26 -2.64 8.10 8.39
N PHE A 27 -3.58 7.21 8.75
CA PHE A 27 -4.01 6.13 7.87
C PHE A 27 -4.68 6.65 6.59
N ILE A 28 -5.54 7.67 6.68
CA ILE A 28 -6.19 8.27 5.50
C ILE A 28 -5.14 8.93 4.59
N MET A 29 -4.15 9.66 5.16
CA MET A 29 -3.02 10.22 4.43
C MET A 29 -2.18 9.13 3.75
N CYS A 30 -1.88 8.05 4.47
CA CYS A 30 -1.18 6.88 3.97
C CYS A 30 -1.90 6.27 2.77
N TYR A 31 -3.21 6.10 2.87
CA TYR A 31 -4.04 5.50 1.82
C TYR A 31 -4.01 6.34 0.53
N ALA A 32 -4.13 7.66 0.63
CA ALA A 32 -3.99 8.56 -0.51
C ALA A 32 -2.59 8.45 -1.14
N LEU A 33 -1.54 8.42 -0.31
CA LEU A 33 -0.16 8.30 -0.77
C LEU A 33 0.06 7.01 -1.56
N VAL A 34 -0.47 5.87 -1.08
CA VAL A 34 -0.42 4.58 -1.77
C VAL A 34 -1.08 4.65 -3.14
N TYR A 35 -2.28 5.24 -3.24
CA TYR A 35 -2.99 5.34 -4.52
C TYR A 35 -2.27 6.23 -5.53
N ILE A 36 -1.80 7.41 -5.10
CA ILE A 36 -1.07 8.34 -5.98
C ILE A 36 0.24 7.68 -6.46
N SER A 37 0.99 7.07 -5.56
CA SER A 37 2.26 6.43 -5.92
C SER A 37 2.06 5.13 -6.72
N ASN A 38 0.93 4.44 -6.58
CA ASN A 38 0.58 3.32 -7.44
C ASN A 38 0.36 3.77 -8.90
N ILE A 39 -0.25 4.93 -9.12
CA ILE A 39 -0.37 5.53 -10.47
C ILE A 39 1.04 5.74 -11.06
N ILE A 40 1.97 6.28 -10.27
CA ILE A 40 3.37 6.46 -10.70
C ILE A 40 4.01 5.10 -11.06
N GLY A 41 3.84 4.09 -10.23
CA GLY A 41 4.33 2.73 -10.49
C GLY A 41 3.78 2.13 -11.79
N ASN A 42 2.48 2.30 -12.04
CA ASN A 42 1.84 1.84 -13.26
C ASN A 42 2.36 2.59 -14.51
N ILE A 43 2.58 3.89 -14.41
CA ILE A 43 3.19 4.68 -15.51
C ILE A 43 4.62 4.17 -15.78
N MET A 44 5.44 3.99 -14.74
CA MET A 44 6.80 3.46 -14.87
C MET A 44 6.80 2.09 -15.55
N THR A 45 5.90 1.20 -15.12
CA THR A 45 5.76 -0.14 -15.69
C THR A 45 5.32 -0.10 -17.15
N SER A 46 4.38 0.79 -17.50
CA SER A 46 3.92 0.97 -18.87
C SER A 46 5.06 1.47 -19.80
N ILE A 47 5.88 2.41 -19.33
CA ILE A 47 7.04 2.90 -20.07
C ILE A 47 8.03 1.75 -20.34
N VAL A 48 8.32 0.94 -19.32
CA VAL A 48 9.21 -0.24 -19.48
C VAL A 48 8.60 -1.26 -20.43
N GLY A 49 7.27 -1.47 -20.36
CA GLY A 49 6.54 -2.35 -21.29
C GLY A 49 6.72 -1.91 -22.76
N VAL A 50 6.56 -0.62 -23.04
CA VAL A 50 6.77 -0.05 -24.38
C VAL A 50 8.22 -0.24 -24.84
N LEU A 51 9.19 0.04 -23.97
CA LEU A 51 10.63 -0.11 -24.30
C LEU A 51 11.02 -1.56 -24.57
N LYS A 52 10.42 -2.52 -23.89
CA LYS A 52 10.64 -3.96 -24.09
C LYS A 52 9.80 -4.59 -25.21
N GLN A 53 8.91 -3.82 -25.83
CA GLN A 53 7.94 -4.31 -26.82
C GLN A 53 7.09 -5.49 -26.28
N GLY A 54 6.74 -5.45 -24.99
CA GLY A 54 5.99 -6.51 -24.33
C GLY A 54 5.35 -6.01 -23.04
N GLN A 55 4.39 -6.80 -22.53
CA GLN A 55 3.77 -6.50 -21.25
C GLN A 55 4.70 -6.83 -20.09
N VAL A 56 4.69 -6.01 -19.04
CA VAL A 56 5.30 -6.32 -17.76
C VAL A 56 4.22 -6.89 -16.86
N GLU A 57 4.30 -8.18 -16.55
CA GLU A 57 3.32 -8.85 -15.72
C GLU A 57 3.30 -8.28 -14.29
N ASN A 58 2.11 -8.14 -13.74
CA ASN A 58 1.94 -7.82 -12.33
C ASN A 58 1.88 -9.12 -11.52
N THR A 59 3.04 -9.57 -11.08
CA THR A 59 3.21 -10.83 -10.34
C THR A 59 2.31 -10.91 -9.10
N ILE A 60 2.05 -9.79 -8.41
CA ILE A 60 1.22 -9.79 -7.20
C ILE A 60 -0.24 -10.05 -7.51
N VAL A 61 -0.76 -9.48 -8.60
CA VAL A 61 -2.15 -9.76 -9.03
C VAL A 61 -2.29 -11.24 -9.35
N ASN A 62 -1.32 -11.80 -10.08
CA ASN A 62 -1.33 -13.22 -10.43
C ASN A 62 -1.26 -14.12 -9.18
N ILE A 63 -0.44 -13.78 -8.19
CA ILE A 63 -0.38 -14.50 -6.92
C ILE A 63 -1.71 -14.36 -6.16
N ALA A 64 -2.22 -13.14 -6.00
CA ALA A 64 -3.44 -12.87 -5.24
C ALA A 64 -4.67 -13.61 -5.82
N MET A 65 -4.75 -13.76 -7.14
CA MET A 65 -5.83 -14.50 -7.80
C MET A 65 -5.75 -16.02 -7.60
N ASN A 66 -4.57 -16.57 -7.29
CA ASN A 66 -4.33 -18.02 -7.25
C ASN A 66 -4.19 -18.60 -5.85
N ILE A 67 -4.20 -17.78 -4.79
CA ILE A 67 -4.16 -18.26 -3.40
C ILE A 67 -5.50 -18.09 -2.70
N SER A 68 -5.79 -19.02 -1.76
CA SER A 68 -7.05 -18.93 -1.01
C SER A 68 -7.10 -17.64 -0.17
N PRO A 69 -8.31 -17.04 0.01
CA PRO A 69 -8.48 -15.82 0.82
C PRO A 69 -7.92 -15.94 2.24
N LEU A 70 -8.02 -17.12 2.86
CA LEU A 70 -7.45 -17.38 4.19
C LEU A 70 -5.92 -17.29 4.19
N VAL A 71 -5.28 -17.91 3.19
CA VAL A 71 -3.81 -17.87 3.05
C VAL A 71 -3.36 -16.44 2.76
N SER A 72 -4.04 -15.74 1.85
CA SER A 72 -3.78 -14.31 1.56
C SER A 72 -3.90 -13.47 2.84
N PHE A 73 -4.95 -13.66 3.63
CA PHE A 73 -5.13 -12.96 4.90
C PHE A 73 -3.99 -13.23 5.89
N LEU A 74 -3.66 -14.49 6.14
CA LEU A 74 -2.64 -14.85 7.13
C LEU A 74 -1.24 -14.35 6.72
N PHE A 75 -0.88 -14.47 5.44
CA PHE A 75 0.46 -14.08 4.98
C PHE A 75 0.56 -12.62 4.59
N MET A 76 -0.33 -12.10 3.74
CA MET A 76 -0.22 -10.74 3.22
C MET A 76 -0.70 -9.68 4.22
N VAL A 77 -1.73 -10.00 5.03
CA VAL A 77 -2.29 -9.01 5.96
C VAL A 77 -1.64 -9.08 7.34
N ILE A 78 -1.25 -10.27 7.80
CA ILE A 78 -0.73 -10.42 9.17
C ILE A 78 0.79 -10.60 9.16
N ALA A 79 1.29 -11.68 8.57
CA ALA A 79 2.69 -12.08 8.72
C ALA A 79 3.66 -11.09 8.05
N ALA A 80 3.40 -10.74 6.78
CA ALA A 80 4.28 -9.84 6.04
C ALA A 80 4.41 -8.47 6.71
N PRO A 81 3.32 -7.73 7.06
CA PRO A 81 3.44 -6.44 7.74
C PRO A 81 4.22 -6.50 9.06
N ILE A 82 4.04 -7.55 9.87
CA ILE A 82 4.80 -7.69 11.12
C ILE A 82 6.30 -7.81 10.84
N ILE A 83 6.67 -8.71 9.93
CA ILE A 83 8.07 -9.00 9.61
C ILE A 83 8.72 -7.77 8.95
N GLU A 84 8.03 -7.19 7.98
CA GLU A 84 8.55 -6.06 7.19
C GLU A 84 8.71 -4.80 8.06
N GLU A 85 7.71 -4.44 8.86
CA GLU A 85 7.83 -3.28 9.74
C GLU A 85 8.90 -3.51 10.82
N TYR A 86 9.04 -4.74 11.33
CA TYR A 86 10.12 -5.05 12.24
C TYR A 86 11.50 -4.88 11.59
N ILE A 87 11.69 -5.37 10.37
CA ILE A 87 12.97 -5.26 9.65
C ILE A 87 13.27 -3.80 9.29
N PHE A 88 12.34 -3.12 8.60
CA PHE A 88 12.61 -1.82 8.00
C PHE A 88 12.46 -0.65 8.98
N ARG A 89 11.65 -0.77 10.06
CA ARG A 89 11.50 0.28 11.06
C ARG A 89 12.35 -0.04 12.30
N LYS A 90 12.10 -1.19 12.95
CA LYS A 90 12.78 -1.49 14.20
C LYS A 90 14.27 -1.80 14.00
N LEU A 91 14.63 -2.66 13.07
CA LEU A 91 16.03 -3.03 12.89
C LEU A 91 16.82 -1.99 12.08
N LEU A 92 16.31 -1.51 10.95
CA LEU A 92 17.06 -0.62 10.07
C LEU A 92 17.12 0.81 10.60
N ILE A 93 15.97 1.42 10.94
CA ILE A 93 15.93 2.82 11.40
C ILE A 93 16.66 2.97 12.74
N ASP A 94 16.50 2.06 13.72
CA ASP A 94 17.20 2.15 15.00
C ASP A 94 18.72 2.15 14.85
N ARG A 95 19.26 1.51 13.79
CA ARG A 95 20.69 1.48 13.51
C ARG A 95 21.19 2.67 12.72
N THR A 96 20.33 3.29 11.94
CA THR A 96 20.73 4.34 10.97
C THR A 96 20.34 5.75 11.40
N VAL A 97 19.39 5.91 12.32
CA VAL A 97 18.88 7.22 12.77
C VAL A 97 19.97 8.14 13.33
N LYS A 98 21.04 7.58 13.88
CA LYS A 98 22.23 8.32 14.34
C LYS A 98 22.95 9.09 13.21
N TYR A 99 22.75 8.71 11.95
CA TYR A 99 23.29 9.43 10.79
C TYR A 99 22.33 10.51 10.25
N GLY A 100 21.17 10.70 10.89
CA GLY A 100 20.15 11.67 10.57
C GLY A 100 18.79 11.03 10.28
N GLU A 101 17.73 11.65 10.84
CA GLU A 101 16.35 11.14 10.69
C GLU A 101 15.92 11.04 9.22
N GLY A 102 16.14 12.11 8.44
CA GLY A 102 15.74 12.15 7.01
C GLY A 102 16.45 11.08 6.17
N LEU A 103 17.77 10.90 6.38
CA LEU A 103 18.53 9.86 5.67
C LEU A 103 18.05 8.46 6.04
N SER A 104 17.76 8.23 7.31
CA SER A 104 17.27 6.95 7.80
C SER A 104 15.88 6.60 7.25
N ILE A 105 14.98 7.59 7.20
CA ILE A 105 13.65 7.45 6.59
C ILE A 105 13.78 7.13 5.09
N LEU A 106 14.61 7.88 4.37
CA LEU A 106 14.82 7.69 2.93
C LEU A 106 15.41 6.30 2.64
N LEU A 107 16.45 5.89 3.39
CA LEU A 107 17.05 4.57 3.26
C LEU A 107 16.03 3.46 3.52
N SER A 108 15.23 3.59 4.57
CA SER A 108 14.16 2.63 4.88
C SER A 108 13.13 2.54 3.76
N GLY A 109 12.74 3.67 3.16
CA GLY A 109 11.82 3.69 2.03
C GLY A 109 12.41 3.04 0.78
N ILE A 110 13.65 3.36 0.41
CA ILE A 110 14.33 2.76 -0.74
C ILE A 110 14.44 1.23 -0.57
N MET A 111 14.93 0.79 0.58
CA MET A 111 15.11 -0.64 0.85
C MET A 111 13.78 -1.38 0.87
N PHE A 112 12.73 -0.76 1.41
CA PHE A 112 11.38 -1.32 1.41
C PHE A 112 10.80 -1.44 0.00
N GLY A 113 10.96 -0.41 -0.84
CA GLY A 113 10.56 -0.45 -2.25
C GLY A 113 11.31 -1.53 -3.04
N LEU A 114 12.62 -1.62 -2.88
CA LEU A 114 13.46 -2.62 -3.56
C LEU A 114 13.15 -4.05 -3.11
N PHE A 115 12.81 -4.25 -1.84
CA PHE A 115 12.47 -5.55 -1.27
C PHE A 115 11.32 -6.24 -2.00
N HIS A 116 10.37 -5.47 -2.55
CA HIS A 116 9.24 -6.01 -3.30
C HIS A 116 9.62 -6.63 -4.66
N GLY A 117 10.81 -6.34 -5.19
CA GLY A 117 11.38 -7.00 -6.36
C GLY A 117 10.63 -6.78 -7.67
N ASN A 118 9.66 -5.88 -7.72
CA ASN A 118 8.93 -5.57 -8.94
C ASN A 118 8.63 -4.07 -9.09
N LEU A 119 8.52 -3.61 -10.33
CA LEU A 119 8.41 -2.20 -10.66
C LEU A 119 7.02 -1.63 -10.32
N ASN A 120 5.96 -2.45 -10.44
CA ASN A 120 4.60 -2.03 -10.11
C ASN A 120 4.47 -1.63 -8.64
N GLN A 121 5.17 -2.36 -7.76
CA GLN A 121 5.11 -2.13 -6.32
C GLN A 121 6.16 -1.12 -5.83
N PHE A 122 7.28 -0.97 -6.55
CA PHE A 122 8.40 -0.15 -6.10
C PHE A 122 7.98 1.25 -5.67
N ALA A 123 7.22 1.96 -6.51
CA ALA A 123 6.85 3.34 -6.24
C ALA A 123 6.00 3.46 -4.96
N TYR A 124 4.90 2.71 -4.85
CA TYR A 124 4.05 2.84 -3.67
C TYR A 124 4.72 2.30 -2.41
N ALA A 125 5.50 1.22 -2.49
CA ALA A 125 6.23 0.70 -1.36
C ALA A 125 7.31 1.69 -0.88
N PHE A 126 8.01 2.35 -1.80
CA PHE A 126 8.96 3.41 -1.45
C PHE A 126 8.31 4.55 -0.66
N PHE A 127 7.23 5.14 -1.19
CA PHE A 127 6.55 6.25 -0.52
C PHE A 127 5.90 5.84 0.80
N LEU A 128 5.26 4.67 0.83
CA LEU A 128 4.73 4.07 2.05
C LEU A 128 5.84 3.82 3.06
N GLY A 129 6.96 3.31 2.59
CA GLY A 129 8.16 3.08 3.39
C GLY A 129 8.71 4.33 4.05
N CYS A 130 8.77 5.44 3.32
CA CYS A 130 9.15 6.75 3.85
C CYS A 130 8.12 7.25 4.87
N PHE A 131 6.83 7.14 4.58
CA PHE A 131 5.76 7.58 5.47
C PHE A 131 5.76 6.81 6.80
N PHE A 132 5.84 5.49 6.76
CA PHE A 132 5.95 4.67 7.96
C PHE A 132 7.26 4.91 8.71
N GLY A 133 8.36 5.13 7.98
CA GLY A 133 9.64 5.54 8.56
C GLY A 133 9.50 6.85 9.35
N PHE A 134 8.81 7.84 8.80
CA PHE A 134 8.53 9.10 9.48
C PHE A 134 7.70 8.88 10.76
N ILE A 135 6.60 8.12 10.70
CA ILE A 135 5.78 7.81 11.87
C ILE A 135 6.61 7.09 12.93
N TYR A 136 7.42 6.11 12.53
CA TYR A 136 8.24 5.36 13.46
C TYR A 136 9.30 6.24 14.14
N VAL A 137 9.98 7.11 13.40
CA VAL A 137 10.97 8.05 13.98
C VAL A 137 10.32 8.95 15.03
N ARG A 138 9.10 9.45 14.78
CA ARG A 138 8.36 10.34 15.69
C ARG A 138 7.77 9.64 16.90
N THR A 139 7.37 8.37 16.77
CA THR A 139 6.65 7.66 17.84
C THR A 139 7.49 6.62 18.56
N ARG A 140 8.54 6.12 17.91
CA ARG A 140 9.34 4.96 18.36
C ARG A 140 8.52 3.73 18.68
N ASN A 141 7.31 3.63 18.10
CA ASN A 141 6.40 2.53 18.31
C ASN A 141 6.00 1.90 16.97
N VAL A 142 6.56 0.74 16.70
CA VAL A 142 6.34 0.00 15.45
C VAL A 142 4.90 -0.52 15.30
N LEU A 143 4.14 -0.66 16.39
CA LEU A 143 2.76 -1.12 16.33
C LEU A 143 1.86 -0.19 15.51
N TYR A 144 2.12 1.12 15.54
CA TYR A 144 1.34 2.06 14.72
C TYR A 144 1.49 1.79 13.23
N THR A 145 2.70 1.52 12.77
CA THR A 145 2.96 1.24 11.35
C THR A 145 2.56 -0.17 10.98
N ILE A 146 2.74 -1.17 11.84
CA ILE A 146 2.23 -2.54 11.64
C ILE A 146 0.71 -2.52 11.40
N LEU A 147 -0.05 -1.86 12.28
CA LEU A 147 -1.51 -1.79 12.15
C LEU A 147 -1.97 -1.04 10.90
N MET A 148 -1.29 0.06 10.54
CA MET A 148 -1.58 0.78 9.28
C MET A 148 -1.28 -0.09 8.06
N HIS A 149 -0.16 -0.81 8.08
CA HIS A 149 0.24 -1.69 7.00
C HIS A 149 -0.73 -2.87 6.86
N MET A 150 -1.10 -3.52 7.96
CA MET A 150 -2.12 -4.56 7.98
C MET A 150 -3.44 -4.09 7.38
N LEU A 151 -3.93 -2.92 7.79
CA LEU A 151 -5.18 -2.38 7.30
C LEU A 151 -5.09 -2.01 5.81
N ASN A 152 -3.97 -1.44 5.36
CA ASN A 152 -3.73 -1.15 3.95
C ASN A 152 -3.73 -2.43 3.09
N ASN A 153 -3.03 -3.47 3.54
CA ASN A 153 -2.99 -4.76 2.84
C ASN A 153 -4.35 -5.47 2.87
N PHE A 154 -5.09 -5.40 3.99
CA PHE A 154 -6.45 -5.94 4.06
C PHE A 154 -7.38 -5.29 3.04
N MET A 155 -7.37 -3.96 2.95
CA MET A 155 -8.22 -3.23 2.00
C MET A 155 -7.84 -3.51 0.54
N GLY A 156 -6.55 -3.60 0.23
CA GLY A 156 -6.07 -3.80 -1.13
C GLY A 156 -6.14 -5.26 -1.61
N SER A 157 -5.79 -6.22 -0.76
CA SER A 157 -5.67 -7.63 -1.18
C SER A 157 -6.91 -8.46 -0.87
N VAL A 158 -7.44 -8.39 0.35
CA VAL A 158 -8.55 -9.26 0.78
C VAL A 158 -9.90 -8.63 0.47
N LEU A 159 -10.15 -7.43 0.98
CA LEU A 159 -11.44 -6.76 0.81
C LEU A 159 -11.68 -6.39 -0.66
N GLY A 160 -10.67 -5.84 -1.33
CA GLY A 160 -10.77 -5.48 -2.75
C GLY A 160 -11.10 -6.68 -3.62
N MET A 161 -10.37 -7.78 -3.48
CA MET A 161 -10.61 -9.02 -4.24
C MET A 161 -11.97 -9.63 -3.92
N PHE A 162 -12.37 -9.64 -2.63
CA PHE A 162 -13.68 -10.12 -2.22
C PHE A 162 -14.83 -9.32 -2.87
N ILE A 163 -14.72 -7.99 -2.91
CA ILE A 163 -15.74 -7.14 -3.55
C ILE A 163 -15.78 -7.38 -5.07
N ILE A 164 -14.63 -7.47 -5.73
CA ILE A 164 -14.56 -7.75 -7.17
C ILE A 164 -15.20 -9.09 -7.49
N GLU A 165 -14.89 -10.14 -6.75
CA GLU A 165 -15.46 -11.47 -6.91
C GLU A 165 -16.99 -11.48 -6.67
N LYS A 166 -17.44 -10.93 -5.54
CA LYS A 166 -18.86 -10.96 -5.15
C LYS A 166 -19.75 -10.03 -5.97
N SER A 167 -19.18 -9.00 -6.56
CA SER A 167 -19.90 -8.11 -7.47
C SER A 167 -20.09 -8.73 -8.88
N GLY A 168 -19.38 -9.81 -9.22
CA GLY A 168 -19.37 -10.34 -10.59
C GLY A 168 -18.79 -9.35 -11.62
N PHE A 169 -18.05 -8.34 -11.15
CA PHE A 169 -17.56 -7.27 -12.03
C PHE A 169 -16.62 -7.78 -13.11
N LEU A 170 -15.78 -8.76 -12.81
CA LEU A 170 -14.81 -9.31 -13.77
C LEU A 170 -15.52 -10.08 -14.89
N GLU A 171 -16.46 -10.94 -14.53
CA GLU A 171 -17.27 -11.71 -15.47
C GLU A 171 -18.11 -10.80 -16.36
N LEU A 172 -18.77 -9.79 -15.74
CA LEU A 172 -19.55 -8.82 -16.47
C LEU A 172 -18.68 -7.99 -17.43
N SER A 173 -17.51 -7.51 -16.97
CA SER A 173 -16.60 -6.74 -17.82
C SER A 173 -16.14 -7.54 -19.04
N THR A 174 -15.89 -8.84 -18.87
CA THR A 174 -15.52 -9.76 -19.97
C THR A 174 -16.70 -9.98 -20.93
N ALA A 175 -17.92 -10.20 -20.40
CA ALA A 175 -19.11 -10.38 -21.20
C ALA A 175 -19.44 -9.12 -22.04
N LEU A 176 -19.30 -7.94 -21.44
CA LEU A 176 -19.50 -6.65 -22.14
C LEU A 176 -18.51 -6.42 -23.29
N MET A 177 -17.28 -6.95 -23.19
CA MET A 177 -16.29 -6.88 -24.28
C MET A 177 -16.68 -7.73 -25.50
N THR A 178 -17.53 -8.74 -25.31
CA THR A 178 -17.97 -9.67 -26.38
C THR A 178 -19.39 -9.39 -26.86
N ALA A 179 -20.17 -8.60 -26.13
CA ALA A 179 -21.52 -8.21 -26.49
C ALA A 179 -21.53 -7.39 -27.80
N THR A 180 -22.46 -7.71 -28.71
CA THR A 180 -22.51 -7.14 -30.05
C THR A 180 -23.73 -6.25 -30.30
N THR A 181 -24.74 -6.33 -29.44
CA THR A 181 -25.98 -5.56 -29.56
C THR A 181 -26.28 -4.76 -28.29
N GLU A 182 -27.00 -3.63 -28.44
CA GLU A 182 -27.45 -2.80 -27.33
C GLU A 182 -28.36 -3.55 -26.36
N ASP A 183 -29.25 -4.41 -26.91
CA ASP A 183 -30.17 -5.23 -26.11
C ASP A 183 -29.40 -6.23 -25.22
N GLU A 184 -28.37 -6.88 -25.76
CA GLU A 184 -27.50 -7.78 -25.02
C GLU A 184 -26.75 -7.06 -23.90
N ILE A 185 -26.20 -5.88 -24.20
CA ILE A 185 -25.53 -5.04 -23.20
C ILE A 185 -26.51 -4.65 -22.09
N MET A 186 -27.71 -4.20 -22.45
CA MET A 186 -28.72 -3.80 -21.45
C MET A 186 -29.14 -4.98 -20.58
N GLN A 187 -29.33 -6.16 -21.16
CA GLN A 187 -29.67 -7.37 -20.40
C GLN A 187 -28.56 -7.72 -19.40
N LEU A 188 -27.28 -7.77 -19.83
CA LEU A 188 -26.13 -8.05 -18.97
C LEU A 188 -26.04 -7.08 -17.81
N VAL A 189 -26.23 -5.78 -18.05
CA VAL A 189 -26.20 -4.74 -17.02
C VAL A 189 -27.35 -4.94 -16.03
N MET A 190 -28.57 -5.18 -16.50
CA MET A 190 -29.75 -5.36 -15.65
C MET A 190 -29.67 -6.62 -14.79
N GLU A 191 -29.16 -7.71 -15.31
CA GLU A 191 -28.94 -8.97 -14.56
C GLU A 191 -27.91 -8.81 -13.46
N ASN A 192 -26.92 -7.90 -13.63
CA ASN A 192 -25.80 -7.69 -12.70
C ASN A 192 -25.89 -6.36 -11.92
N ILE A 193 -27.04 -5.67 -11.94
CA ILE A 193 -27.18 -4.31 -11.42
C ILE A 193 -26.82 -4.20 -9.92
N LEU A 194 -27.15 -5.20 -9.12
CA LEU A 194 -26.83 -5.23 -7.69
C LEU A 194 -25.31 -5.36 -7.47
N GLY A 195 -24.65 -6.23 -8.22
CA GLY A 195 -23.20 -6.39 -8.18
C GLY A 195 -22.48 -5.10 -8.59
N LEU A 196 -22.94 -4.49 -9.68
CA LEU A 196 -22.43 -3.18 -10.13
C LEU A 196 -22.61 -2.10 -9.07
N ALA A 197 -23.77 -2.05 -8.41
CA ALA A 197 -24.02 -1.08 -7.34
C ALA A 197 -23.06 -1.28 -6.16
N ILE A 198 -22.83 -2.52 -5.72
CA ILE A 198 -21.88 -2.85 -4.65
C ILE A 198 -20.47 -2.42 -5.04
N TYR A 199 -20.03 -2.75 -6.26
CA TYR A 199 -18.72 -2.36 -6.75
C TYR A 199 -18.57 -0.84 -6.84
N PHE A 200 -19.56 -0.15 -7.37
CA PHE A 200 -19.57 1.32 -7.47
C PHE A 200 -19.50 2.00 -6.09
N ILE A 201 -20.29 1.54 -5.11
CA ILE A 201 -20.26 2.06 -3.74
C ILE A 201 -18.86 1.88 -3.14
N TYR A 202 -18.22 0.73 -3.35
CA TYR A 202 -16.87 0.47 -2.88
C TYR A 202 -15.86 1.41 -3.52
N VAL A 203 -15.90 1.58 -4.84
CA VAL A 203 -15.01 2.51 -5.56
C VAL A 203 -15.21 3.94 -5.08
N MET A 204 -16.45 4.39 -4.91
CA MET A 204 -16.75 5.72 -4.39
C MET A 204 -16.22 5.91 -2.98
N PHE A 205 -16.34 4.92 -2.12
CA PHE A 205 -15.74 4.94 -0.77
C PHE A 205 -14.22 5.12 -0.84
N LEU A 206 -13.53 4.37 -1.70
CA LEU A 206 -12.08 4.50 -1.88
C LEU A 206 -11.70 5.89 -2.40
N LEU A 207 -12.44 6.43 -3.38
CA LEU A 207 -12.20 7.78 -3.92
C LEU A 207 -12.36 8.86 -2.85
N VAL A 208 -13.36 8.74 -1.98
CA VAL A 208 -13.56 9.66 -0.85
C VAL A 208 -12.37 9.59 0.11
N LEU A 209 -11.88 8.38 0.44
CA LEU A 209 -10.70 8.22 1.30
C LEU A 209 -9.45 8.86 0.66
N VAL A 210 -9.22 8.62 -0.63
CA VAL A 210 -8.07 9.19 -1.35
C VAL A 210 -8.17 10.72 -1.39
N PHE A 211 -9.33 11.27 -1.72
CA PHE A 211 -9.54 12.71 -1.78
C PHE A 211 -9.34 13.39 -0.41
N ALA A 212 -9.92 12.80 0.65
CA ALA A 212 -9.73 13.26 2.02
C ALA A 212 -8.23 13.21 2.41
N GLY A 213 -7.54 12.13 2.06
CA GLY A 213 -6.11 11.98 2.35
C GLY A 213 -5.24 12.98 1.61
N VAL A 214 -5.57 13.32 0.37
CA VAL A 214 -4.87 14.39 -0.39
C VAL A 214 -5.03 15.74 0.31
N ILE A 215 -6.24 16.08 0.76
CA ILE A 215 -6.47 17.34 1.51
C ILE A 215 -5.64 17.38 2.81
N LEU A 216 -5.50 16.24 3.49
CA LEU A 216 -4.74 16.15 4.73
C LEU A 216 -3.21 16.18 4.51
N LEU A 217 -2.73 15.88 3.31
CA LEU A 217 -1.31 15.92 2.94
C LEU A 217 -0.82 17.33 2.54
N ILE A 218 -1.73 18.25 2.19
CA ILE A 218 -1.45 19.64 1.79
C ILE A 218 -1.54 20.55 3.01
#